data_990a02a64bbbb6a8e8cac6bf801d9737
#
_entry.id   990a02a64bbbb6a8e8cac6bf801d9737
#
_cell.length_a   1.000
_cell.length_b   1.000
_cell.length_c   1.000
_cell.angle_alpha   90.00
_cell.angle_beta   90.00
_cell.angle_gamma   90.00
#
_symmetry.space_group_name_H-M   'P 1'
#
loop_
_entity.id
_entity.type
_entity.pdbx_description
1 polymer ?
#
loop_
_entity_poly.entity_id
_entity_poly.type
_entity_poly.pdbx_seq_one_letter_code
_entity_poly.pdbx_strand_id
1 'polypeptide(L)'
;DAFVLSSPEYHGTMSGVMKNNLDWLSSEQASGKVFGLMSTLGGRTNSNTLNHMRIVARWVHGWVVPEQVAIGNVESAFDESGQLIEESIRNRVSGLAESLVTSTVKLRR
;
A
#
# COMPACT_ATOMS: atom_id res chain seq x y z
N ASP A 1 2.25 12.33 9.02
CA ASP A 1 3.59 12.23 8.42
C ASP A 1 3.67 11.13 7.35
N ALA A 2 2.85 10.08 7.47
CA ALA A 2 2.88 8.97 6.54
C ALA A 2 1.49 8.39 6.33
N PHE A 3 1.33 7.68 5.21
CA PHE A 3 0.10 6.99 4.84
C PHE A 3 0.41 5.56 4.43
N VAL A 4 -0.45 4.63 4.83
CA VAL A 4 -0.49 3.30 4.21
C VAL A 4 -1.73 3.25 3.34
N LEU A 5 -1.53 2.99 2.05
CA LEU A 5 -2.63 2.78 1.11
C LEU A 5 -2.77 1.29 0.88
N SER A 6 -3.90 0.73 1.29
CA SER A 6 -4.19 -0.68 1.09
C SER A 6 -5.51 -0.80 0.33
N SER A 7 -5.46 -1.42 -0.84
CA SER A 7 -6.62 -1.56 -1.71
C SER A 7 -6.72 -2.97 -2.27
N PRO A 8 -7.94 -3.53 -2.35
CA PRO A 8 -8.13 -4.70 -3.19
C PRO A 8 -7.89 -4.32 -4.65
N GLU A 9 -7.51 -5.30 -5.45
CA GLU A 9 -7.43 -5.11 -6.90
C GLU A 9 -8.74 -5.56 -7.51
N TYR A 10 -9.44 -4.63 -8.12
CA TYR A 10 -10.69 -4.87 -8.84
C TYR A 10 -10.48 -4.51 -10.31
N HIS A 11 -10.68 -5.51 -11.18
CA HIS A 11 -10.56 -5.29 -12.63
C HIS A 11 -9.21 -4.65 -13.02
N GLY A 12 -8.13 -5.12 -12.38
CA GLY A 12 -6.78 -4.71 -12.75
C GLY A 12 -6.28 -3.42 -12.15
N THR A 13 -7.03 -2.82 -11.22
CA THR A 13 -6.59 -1.57 -10.57
C THR A 13 -7.17 -1.46 -9.17
N MET A 14 -6.93 -0.33 -8.50
CA MET A 14 -7.45 -0.09 -7.16
C MET A 14 -8.98 -0.01 -7.16
N SER A 15 -9.59 -0.23 -6.00
CA SER A 15 -11.04 -0.10 -5.85
C SER A 15 -11.50 1.33 -6.08
N GLY A 16 -12.77 1.48 -6.49
CA GLY A 16 -13.37 2.80 -6.62
C GLY A 16 -13.41 3.55 -5.30
N VAL A 17 -13.57 2.84 -4.19
CA VAL A 17 -13.51 3.45 -2.84
C VAL A 17 -12.14 4.08 -2.59
N MET A 18 -11.06 3.36 -2.89
CA MET A 18 -9.70 3.89 -2.73
C MET A 18 -9.49 5.11 -3.62
N LYS A 19 -9.84 5.02 -4.90
CA LYS A 19 -9.65 6.12 -5.84
C LYS A 19 -10.47 7.33 -5.44
N ASN A 20 -11.71 7.12 -5.00
CA ASN A 20 -12.55 8.21 -4.53
C ASN A 20 -11.93 8.94 -3.33
N ASN A 21 -11.36 8.18 -2.38
CA ASN A 21 -10.67 8.79 -1.25
C ASN A 21 -9.42 9.56 -1.69
N LEU A 22 -8.65 9.00 -2.61
CA LEU A 22 -7.44 9.65 -3.12
C LEU A 22 -7.74 10.92 -3.91
N ASP A 23 -8.90 10.99 -4.57
CA ASP A 23 -9.31 12.18 -5.32
C ASP A 23 -9.55 13.40 -4.43
N TRP A 24 -9.74 13.19 -3.12
CA TRP A 24 -9.83 14.28 -2.14
C TRP A 24 -8.47 14.78 -1.66
N LEU A 25 -7.39 14.02 -1.91
CA LEU A 25 -6.04 14.46 -1.55
C LEU A 25 -5.45 15.34 -2.65
N SER A 26 -4.67 16.32 -2.22
CA SER A 26 -3.87 17.14 -3.11
C SER A 26 -2.46 17.28 -2.55
N SER A 27 -1.59 17.94 -3.29
CA SER A 27 -0.25 18.24 -2.80
C SER A 27 -0.26 19.09 -1.53
N GLU A 28 -1.34 19.80 -1.28
CA GLU A 28 -1.51 20.60 -0.05
C GLU A 28 -1.42 19.72 1.19
N GLN A 29 -2.09 18.56 1.20
CA GLN A 29 -2.06 17.64 2.34
C GLN A 29 -0.91 16.65 2.27
N ALA A 30 -0.51 16.23 1.08
CA ALA A 30 0.33 15.05 0.86
C ALA A 30 1.78 15.35 0.50
N SER A 31 2.10 16.59 0.14
CA SER A 31 3.46 16.94 -0.29
C SER A 31 4.48 16.60 0.80
N GLY A 32 5.52 15.85 0.41
CA GLY A 32 6.58 15.44 1.34
C GLY A 32 6.22 14.32 2.29
N LYS A 33 4.97 13.85 2.29
CA LYS A 33 4.55 12.72 3.13
C LYS A 33 5.05 11.42 2.54
N VAL A 34 5.17 10.40 3.38
CA VAL A 34 5.69 9.09 2.99
C VAL A 34 4.54 8.10 2.83
N PHE A 35 4.55 7.35 1.75
CA PHE A 35 3.51 6.38 1.43
C PHE A 35 4.06 4.97 1.40
N GLY A 36 3.35 4.03 2.03
CA GLY A 36 3.55 2.60 1.90
C GLY A 36 2.34 1.99 1.19
N LEU A 37 2.57 1.02 0.32
CA LEU A 37 1.51 0.47 -0.55
C LEU A 37 1.30 -1.01 -0.33
N MET A 38 0.02 -1.40 -0.25
CA MET A 38 -0.40 -2.81 -0.15
C MET A 38 -1.58 -3.05 -1.08
N SER A 39 -1.68 -4.26 -1.60
CA SER A 39 -2.85 -4.69 -2.35
C SER A 39 -3.24 -6.12 -2.02
N THR A 40 -4.51 -6.43 -2.18
CA THR A 40 -5.04 -7.80 -2.06
C THR A 40 -5.72 -8.18 -3.36
N LEU A 41 -5.73 -9.47 -3.68
CA LEU A 41 -6.30 -9.98 -4.91
C LEU A 41 -6.91 -11.36 -4.64
N GLY A 42 -8.08 -11.63 -5.19
CA GLY A 42 -8.73 -12.94 -5.09
C GLY A 42 -7.96 -14.03 -5.81
N GLY A 43 -7.33 -13.71 -6.94
CA GLY A 43 -6.49 -14.63 -7.69
C GLY A 43 -5.02 -14.48 -7.31
N ARG A 44 -4.13 -14.79 -8.26
CA ARG A 44 -2.69 -14.63 -8.06
C ARG A 44 -2.31 -13.15 -7.99
N THR A 45 -1.17 -12.90 -7.39
CA THR A 45 -0.68 -11.53 -7.25
C THR A 45 -0.38 -10.91 -8.61
N ASN A 46 -0.70 -9.63 -8.72
CA ASN A 46 -0.19 -8.78 -9.77
C ASN A 46 0.12 -7.41 -9.16
N SER A 47 0.75 -6.53 -9.91
CA SER A 47 1.26 -5.28 -9.38
C SER A 47 0.54 -4.04 -9.91
N ASN A 48 -0.54 -4.21 -10.67
CA ASN A 48 -1.19 -3.05 -11.29
C ASN A 48 -1.72 -2.05 -10.26
N THR A 49 -2.42 -2.53 -9.24
CA THR A 49 -2.93 -1.66 -8.17
C THR A 49 -1.79 -0.92 -7.47
N LEU A 50 -0.71 -1.62 -7.16
CA LEU A 50 0.46 -1.01 -6.53
C LEU A 50 1.07 0.06 -7.44
N ASN A 51 1.22 -0.23 -8.72
CA ASN A 51 1.78 0.73 -9.67
C ASN A 51 0.88 1.95 -9.82
N HIS A 52 -0.42 1.77 -9.89
CA HIS A 52 -1.37 2.88 -10.01
C HIS A 52 -1.39 3.75 -8.75
N MET A 53 -1.34 3.14 -7.56
CA MET A 53 -1.25 3.91 -6.32
C MET A 53 0.07 4.66 -6.20
N ARG A 54 1.15 4.09 -6.74
CA ARG A 54 2.45 4.77 -6.80
C ARG A 54 2.41 6.00 -7.69
N ILE A 55 1.69 5.92 -8.80
CA ILE A 55 1.46 7.06 -9.69
C ILE A 55 0.70 8.16 -8.95
N VAL A 56 -0.37 7.81 -8.23
CA VAL A 56 -1.17 8.79 -7.48
C VAL A 56 -0.32 9.46 -6.39
N ALA A 57 0.42 8.67 -5.63
CA ALA A 57 1.27 9.21 -4.56
C ALA A 57 2.31 10.19 -5.11
N ARG A 58 2.92 9.87 -6.24
CA ARG A 58 3.85 10.78 -6.92
C ARG A 58 3.13 12.04 -7.39
N TRP A 59 1.90 11.89 -7.92
CA TRP A 59 1.14 13.01 -8.44
C TRP A 59 0.80 14.04 -7.37
N VAL A 60 0.57 13.59 -6.14
CA VAL A 60 0.31 14.48 -5.01
C VAL A 60 1.60 14.87 -4.25
N HIS A 61 2.76 14.65 -4.87
CA HIS A 61 4.08 15.03 -4.38
C HIS A 61 4.52 14.28 -3.13
N GLY A 62 4.06 13.03 -2.98
CA GLY A 62 4.50 12.16 -1.88
C GLY A 62 5.74 11.36 -2.22
N TRP A 63 6.37 10.81 -1.19
CA TRP A 63 7.47 9.86 -1.29
C TRP A 63 6.93 8.46 -1.08
N VAL A 64 7.23 7.52 -1.97
CA VAL A 64 6.77 6.13 -1.82
C VAL A 64 7.96 5.25 -1.47
N VAL A 65 7.84 4.48 -0.38
CA VAL A 65 8.90 3.55 -0.03
C VAL A 65 8.99 2.43 -1.08
N PRO A 66 10.20 1.91 -1.33
CA PRO A 66 10.36 0.86 -2.35
C PRO A 66 9.70 -0.45 -1.97
N GLU A 67 9.60 -0.75 -0.67
CA GLU A 67 8.90 -1.95 -0.20
C GLU A 67 7.41 -1.83 -0.48
N GLN A 68 6.80 -2.93 -0.93
CA GLN A 68 5.37 -2.99 -1.17
C GLN A 68 4.91 -4.43 -0.98
N VAL A 69 3.64 -4.63 -0.66
CA VAL A 69 3.10 -5.96 -0.40
C VAL A 69 1.87 -6.21 -1.26
N ALA A 70 1.90 -7.30 -2.01
CA ALA A 70 0.74 -7.80 -2.74
C ALA A 70 0.38 -9.17 -2.17
N ILE A 71 -0.87 -9.34 -1.72
CA ILE A 71 -1.34 -10.59 -1.17
C ILE A 71 -2.34 -11.20 -2.15
N GLY A 72 -1.91 -12.27 -2.84
CA GLY A 72 -2.78 -13.03 -3.73
C GLY A 72 -3.54 -14.10 -2.96
N ASN A 73 -4.55 -14.69 -3.62
CA ASN A 73 -5.40 -15.73 -3.03
C ASN A 73 -5.86 -15.33 -1.62
N VAL A 74 -6.36 -14.11 -1.51
CA VAL A 74 -6.58 -13.45 -0.20
C VAL A 74 -7.58 -14.22 0.66
N GLU A 75 -8.54 -14.94 0.05
CA GLU A 75 -9.53 -15.73 0.81
C GLU A 75 -8.90 -16.83 1.64
N SER A 76 -7.75 -17.36 1.21
CA SER A 76 -7.03 -18.42 1.93
C SER A 76 -5.76 -17.91 2.62
N ALA A 77 -5.53 -16.61 2.66
CA ALA A 77 -4.30 -16.04 3.20
C ALA A 77 -4.32 -15.89 4.73
N PHE A 78 -5.50 -15.89 5.34
CA PHE A 78 -5.68 -15.69 6.78
C PHE A 78 -6.23 -16.95 7.47
N ASP A 79 -5.82 -17.17 8.71
CA ASP A 79 -6.38 -18.23 9.52
C ASP A 79 -7.69 -17.79 10.20
N GLU A 80 -8.29 -18.67 11.00
CA GLU A 80 -9.55 -18.40 11.69
C GLU A 80 -9.46 -17.21 12.66
N SER A 81 -8.28 -16.91 13.16
CA SER A 81 -8.07 -15.77 14.07
C SER A 81 -7.74 -14.47 13.36
N GLY A 82 -7.68 -14.49 12.01
CA GLY A 82 -7.37 -13.31 11.23
C GLY A 82 -5.87 -13.04 11.04
N GLN A 83 -5.03 -14.03 11.36
CA GLN A 83 -3.59 -13.91 11.18
C GLN A 83 -3.18 -14.38 9.79
N LEU A 84 -2.21 -13.70 9.18
CA LEU A 84 -1.60 -14.17 7.93
C LEU A 84 -0.90 -15.50 8.17
N ILE A 85 -1.20 -16.50 7.34
CA ILE A 85 -0.68 -17.85 7.49
C ILE A 85 0.79 -17.95 7.10
N GLU A 86 1.17 -17.34 5.96
CA GLU A 86 2.54 -17.43 5.44
C GLU A 86 3.49 -16.49 6.16
N GLU A 87 4.54 -17.04 6.71
CA GLU A 87 5.59 -16.27 7.39
C GLU A 87 6.25 -15.25 6.46
N SER A 88 6.50 -15.64 5.21
CA SER A 88 7.12 -14.74 4.23
C SER A 88 6.29 -13.48 4.01
N ILE A 89 4.96 -13.60 3.97
CA ILE A 89 4.06 -12.45 3.80
C ILE A 89 4.08 -11.59 5.07
N ARG A 90 4.03 -12.22 6.26
CA ARG A 90 4.14 -11.48 7.53
C ARG A 90 5.43 -10.67 7.58
N ASN A 91 6.54 -11.27 7.15
CA ASN A 91 7.83 -10.59 7.15
C ASN A 91 7.85 -9.43 6.17
N ARG A 92 7.19 -9.55 5.03
CA ARG A 92 7.09 -8.45 4.05
C ARG A 92 6.24 -7.31 4.60
N VAL A 93 5.14 -7.60 5.28
CA VAL A 93 4.30 -6.57 5.91
C VAL A 93 5.11 -5.84 6.99
N SER A 94 5.83 -6.58 7.83
CA SER A 94 6.69 -5.98 8.86
C SER A 94 7.80 -5.13 8.25
N GLY A 95 8.41 -5.59 7.15
CA GLY A 95 9.43 -4.85 6.43
C GLY A 95 8.90 -3.55 5.84
N LEU A 96 7.69 -3.59 5.30
CA LEU A 96 7.02 -2.38 4.80
C LEU A 96 6.81 -1.38 5.93
N ALA A 97 6.27 -1.82 7.06
CA ALA A 97 6.01 -0.95 8.20
C ALA A 97 7.31 -0.33 8.74
N GLU A 98 8.36 -1.13 8.85
CA GLU A 98 9.67 -0.66 9.30
C GLU A 98 10.26 0.37 8.34
N SER A 99 10.20 0.10 7.04
CA SER A 99 10.69 1.02 6.02
C SER A 99 9.90 2.33 6.04
N LEU A 100 8.58 2.24 6.21
CA LEU A 100 7.73 3.41 6.29
C LEU A 100 8.13 4.32 7.47
N VAL A 101 8.31 3.75 8.65
CA VAL A 101 8.69 4.49 9.86
C VAL A 101 10.09 5.11 9.68
N THR A 102 11.05 4.31 9.26
CA THR A 102 12.44 4.75 9.08
C THR A 102 12.52 5.88 8.05
N SER A 103 11.85 5.74 6.92
CA SER A 103 11.86 6.74 5.87
C SER A 103 11.17 8.03 6.32
N THR A 104 10.07 7.90 7.06
CA THR A 104 9.35 9.05 7.61
C THR A 104 10.25 9.88 8.54
N VAL A 105 10.98 9.20 9.41
CA VAL A 105 11.93 9.87 10.32
C VAL A 105 13.02 10.60 9.53
N LYS A 106 13.56 9.95 8.50
CA LYS A 106 14.63 10.54 7.69
C LYS A 106 14.18 11.75 6.87
N LEU A 107 12.95 11.72 6.39
CA LEU A 107 12.42 12.77 5.51
C LEU A 107 11.67 13.87 6.24
N ARG A 108 11.43 13.69 7.52
CA ARG A 108 10.72 14.67 8.35
C ARG A 108 11.61 15.91 8.55
N ARG A 109 10.98 17.06 8.45
CA ARG A 109 11.66 18.35 8.64
C ARG A 109 11.38 18.94 10.01
#